data_03c3a042a21cf7cd2646beaf0359f202
#
_entry.id   03c3a042a21cf7cd2646beaf0359f202
#
_cell.length_a   1.000
_cell.length_b   1.000
_cell.length_c   1.000
_cell.angle_alpha   90.00
_cell.angle_beta   90.00
_cell.angle_gamma   90.00
#
_symmetry.space_group_name_H-M   'P 1'
#
loop_
_entity.id
_entity.type
_entity.pdbx_description
1 polymer ?
#
loop_
_entity_poly.entity_id
_entity_poly.type
_entity_poly.pdbx_seq_one_letter_code
_entity_poly.pdbx_strand_id
1 'polypeptide(L)'
;MAYTDIDKPSDYFNTVTYTGTGSTRSVTGVGFQPDWLWIKSRSGAVNHALYDVNRGGTNALRSNTTGAEAQFGDAVVTFETDGFEIAGTNVTGVNGSGESIVSWNWLGGGTASENTQGDITSQVSASTTSGFSIVSYTGTGSLATVGHGLGVTPKMIIVKGRTNVNNWVIYHESIGATKYIFFDTQPAGVSSTPWNNTSPTVNSFTVNTSGVCNGSGVDYIAYCFAEKKGFSKFGTYTGNGNADGTFVYTGFKPAFVMLKRTNGTNNWLILDSIRDPFNDVEKQLLPNVSDSEYTVANTLDLTSNGFKLRDTNASRNASGGTYIYMAFASNPFVTSTGVPTTARXFVQILNVKESFYQNDLILIIVRYTA
;
A
#
# COMPACT_ATOMS: atom_id res chain seq x y z
N MET A 1 11.06 4.75 -26.95
CA MET A 1 10.93 4.65 -25.47
C MET A 1 9.52 4.16 -25.16
N ALA A 2 9.39 3.10 -24.34
CA ALA A 2 8.07 2.57 -24.01
C ALA A 2 7.26 3.56 -23.16
N TYR A 3 5.95 3.58 -23.34
CA TYR A 3 5.06 4.45 -22.58
C TYR A 3 4.90 3.97 -21.14
N THR A 4 5.06 2.67 -20.90
CA THR A 4 4.99 2.07 -19.56
C THR A 4 6.00 0.94 -19.45
N ASP A 5 6.40 0.62 -18.22
CA ASP A 5 7.28 -0.52 -17.92
C ASP A 5 6.48 -1.81 -17.72
N ILE A 6 5.21 -1.69 -17.30
CA ILE A 6 4.36 -2.83 -16.95
C ILE A 6 2.97 -2.64 -17.58
N ASP A 7 2.60 -3.51 -18.52
CA ASP A 7 1.31 -3.45 -19.20
C ASP A 7 0.17 -4.05 -18.36
N LYS A 8 0.49 -4.99 -17.48
CA LYS A 8 -0.51 -5.68 -16.65
C LYS A 8 -0.12 -5.55 -15.17
N PRO A 9 -0.52 -4.45 -14.51
CA PRO A 9 -0.20 -4.21 -13.10
C PRO A 9 -0.66 -5.33 -12.16
N SER A 10 -1.78 -6.00 -12.47
CA SER A 10 -2.32 -7.08 -11.62
C SER A 10 -1.41 -8.31 -11.54
N ASP A 11 -0.35 -8.39 -12.33
CA ASP A 11 0.65 -9.46 -12.19
C ASP A 11 1.64 -9.16 -11.05
N TYR A 12 1.61 -7.95 -10.46
CA TYR A 12 2.60 -7.52 -9.46
C TYR A 12 1.98 -6.91 -8.21
N PHE A 13 0.76 -6.39 -8.31
CA PHE A 13 0.00 -5.84 -7.19
C PHE A 13 -1.48 -6.14 -7.38
N ASN A 14 -2.13 -6.70 -6.36
CA ASN A 14 -3.57 -6.89 -6.44
C ASN A 14 -4.23 -6.78 -5.07
N THR A 15 -5.49 -6.36 -5.05
CA THR A 15 -6.33 -6.29 -3.86
C THR A 15 -7.39 -7.39 -3.98
N VAL A 16 -7.60 -8.12 -2.89
CA VAL A 16 -8.65 -9.16 -2.83
C VAL A 16 -9.50 -8.91 -1.58
N THR A 17 -10.82 -9.05 -1.73
CA THR A 17 -11.73 -9.03 -0.58
C THR A 17 -12.36 -10.41 -0.42
N TYR A 18 -12.56 -10.80 0.84
CA TYR A 18 -13.13 -12.11 1.14
C TYR A 18 -13.91 -12.04 2.46
N THR A 19 -14.76 -13.05 2.68
CA THR A 19 -15.48 -13.22 3.94
C THR A 19 -14.81 -14.34 4.73
N GLY A 20 -14.42 -14.05 5.96
CA GLY A 20 -13.78 -15.04 6.82
C GLY A 20 -14.69 -16.23 7.09
N THR A 21 -14.11 -17.42 7.17
CA THR A 21 -14.85 -18.66 7.41
C THR A 21 -14.75 -19.16 8.85
N GLY A 22 -13.76 -18.68 9.60
CA GLY A 22 -13.47 -19.20 10.94
C GLY A 22 -12.76 -20.54 10.93
N SER A 23 -12.37 -21.04 9.75
CA SER A 23 -11.66 -22.31 9.58
C SER A 23 -10.56 -22.14 8.55
N THR A 24 -9.57 -23.04 8.54
CA THR A 24 -8.50 -23.01 7.54
C THR A 24 -9.08 -22.85 6.13
N ARG A 25 -8.53 -21.90 5.37
CA ARG A 25 -9.00 -21.62 4.02
C ARG A 25 -7.89 -21.03 3.17
N SER A 26 -7.94 -21.30 1.85
CA SER A 26 -7.15 -20.55 0.86
C SER A 26 -7.96 -19.34 0.38
N VAL A 27 -7.27 -18.23 0.19
CA VAL A 27 -7.77 -17.00 -0.45
C VAL A 27 -7.09 -16.93 -1.81
N THR A 28 -7.85 -17.16 -2.87
CA THR A 28 -7.37 -17.20 -4.25
C THR A 28 -7.80 -15.96 -5.03
N GLY A 29 -7.32 -15.83 -6.28
CA GLY A 29 -7.65 -14.71 -7.15
C GLY A 29 -6.72 -13.53 -7.00
N VAL A 30 -5.56 -13.73 -6.35
CA VAL A 30 -4.50 -12.72 -6.31
C VAL A 30 -3.81 -12.63 -7.67
N GLY A 31 -3.69 -13.77 -8.38
CA GLY A 31 -3.06 -13.82 -9.71
C GLY A 31 -1.58 -14.13 -9.67
N PHE A 32 -1.00 -14.22 -8.48
CA PHE A 32 0.40 -14.55 -8.25
C PHE A 32 0.59 -15.01 -6.79
N GLN A 33 1.76 -15.60 -6.48
CA GLN A 33 2.12 -15.85 -5.09
C GLN A 33 2.53 -14.51 -4.48
N PRO A 34 1.77 -13.98 -3.49
CA PRO A 34 2.20 -12.74 -2.86
C PRO A 34 3.46 -12.97 -2.01
N ASP A 35 4.39 -12.03 -2.07
CA ASP A 35 5.57 -12.03 -1.22
C ASP A 35 5.40 -11.08 -0.02
N TRP A 36 4.48 -10.14 -0.11
CA TRP A 36 4.06 -9.29 1.01
C TRP A 36 2.54 -9.20 1.02
N LEU A 37 1.96 -9.55 2.16
CA LEU A 37 0.52 -9.51 2.44
C LEU A 37 0.26 -8.45 3.49
N TRP A 38 -0.75 -7.64 3.25
CA TRP A 38 -1.28 -6.71 4.25
C TRP A 38 -2.77 -6.95 4.36
N ILE A 39 -3.20 -7.50 5.50
CA ILE A 39 -4.60 -7.94 5.72
C ILE A 39 -5.25 -7.01 6.74
N LYS A 40 -6.55 -6.72 6.54
CA LYS A 40 -7.33 -5.92 7.48
C LYS A 40 -8.80 -6.32 7.46
N SER A 41 -9.36 -6.55 8.64
CA SER A 41 -10.80 -6.68 8.77
C SER A 41 -11.47 -5.33 8.44
N ARG A 42 -12.45 -5.37 7.55
CA ARG A 42 -13.24 -4.20 7.17
C ARG A 42 -14.37 -3.98 8.18
N SER A 43 -14.92 -5.06 8.71
CA SER A 43 -16.09 -5.02 9.61
C SER A 43 -15.71 -4.89 11.08
N GLY A 44 -14.44 -5.14 11.44
CA GLY A 44 -14.00 -5.15 12.84
C GLY A 44 -12.91 -4.14 13.15
N ALA A 45 -12.96 -3.58 14.35
CA ALA A 45 -11.93 -2.67 14.86
C ALA A 45 -10.79 -3.50 15.48
N VAL A 46 -10.02 -4.16 14.61
CA VAL A 46 -8.90 -5.04 14.97
C VAL A 46 -7.63 -4.60 14.25
N ASN A 47 -6.49 -5.02 14.76
CA ASN A 47 -5.20 -4.63 14.21
C ASN A 47 -5.05 -5.10 12.76
N HIS A 48 -4.23 -4.39 12.01
CA HIS A 48 -3.72 -4.84 10.71
C HIS A 48 -2.77 -6.02 10.93
N ALA A 49 -2.67 -6.91 9.93
CA ALA A 49 -1.74 -8.05 9.97
C ALA A 49 -0.89 -8.04 8.69
N LEU A 50 0.42 -7.96 8.86
CA LEU A 50 1.38 -7.91 7.75
C LEU A 50 2.31 -9.11 7.81
N TYR A 51 2.36 -9.87 6.72
CA TYR A 51 3.20 -11.06 6.56
C TYR A 51 4.06 -10.91 5.32
N ASP A 52 5.24 -11.52 5.31
CA ASP A 52 6.08 -11.53 4.11
C ASP A 52 6.98 -12.78 4.08
N VAL A 53 7.49 -13.08 2.87
CA VAL A 53 8.27 -14.30 2.63
C VAL A 53 9.60 -14.34 3.38
N ASN A 54 10.18 -13.17 3.72
CA ASN A 54 11.45 -13.14 4.47
C ASN A 54 11.26 -13.55 5.93
N ARG A 55 10.08 -13.24 6.50
CA ARG A 55 9.74 -13.55 7.90
C ARG A 55 8.93 -14.84 8.05
N GLY A 56 8.34 -15.29 6.95
CA GLY A 56 7.41 -16.41 6.95
C GLY A 56 6.01 -16.00 7.42
N GLY A 57 5.11 -16.97 7.50
CA GLY A 57 3.70 -16.72 7.77
C GLY A 57 3.25 -16.95 9.20
N THR A 58 4.16 -17.24 10.14
CA THR A 58 3.77 -17.49 11.54
C THR A 58 3.56 -16.21 12.31
N ASN A 59 4.45 -15.23 12.18
CA ASN A 59 4.39 -13.98 12.93
C ASN A 59 3.97 -12.83 12.04
N ALA A 60 3.00 -12.08 12.51
CA ALA A 60 2.56 -10.83 11.86
C ALA A 60 3.23 -9.63 12.51
N LEU A 61 3.49 -8.62 11.71
CA LEU A 61 3.67 -7.25 12.18
C LEU A 61 2.33 -6.52 12.07
N ARG A 62 2.16 -5.48 12.89
CA ARG A 62 0.93 -4.69 12.92
C ARG A 62 1.27 -3.24 12.59
N SER A 63 0.74 -2.72 11.49
CA SER A 63 1.08 -1.35 11.04
C SER A 63 0.66 -0.28 12.05
N ASN A 64 -0.37 -0.57 12.83
CA ASN A 64 -0.97 0.38 13.76
C ASN A 64 -0.42 0.25 15.20
N THR A 65 0.67 -0.49 15.40
CA THR A 65 1.27 -0.64 16.74
C THR A 65 2.79 -0.57 16.68
N THR A 66 3.40 -0.31 17.85
CA THR A 66 4.85 -0.33 18.01
C THR A 66 5.39 -1.72 18.38
N GLY A 67 4.53 -2.69 18.62
CA GLY A 67 4.90 -4.01 19.09
C GLY A 67 5.88 -4.75 18.16
N ALA A 68 6.65 -5.66 18.73
CA ALA A 68 7.47 -6.63 18.00
C ALA A 68 6.56 -7.57 17.22
N GLU A 69 7.13 -8.33 16.29
CA GLU A 69 6.36 -9.35 15.56
C GLU A 69 5.86 -10.43 16.51
N ALA A 70 4.66 -10.91 16.26
CA ALA A 70 4.03 -11.93 17.07
C ALA A 70 2.94 -12.62 16.29
N GLN A 71 2.62 -13.85 16.66
CA GLN A 71 1.53 -14.56 16.02
C GLN A 71 0.22 -13.77 16.17
N PHE A 72 -0.60 -13.76 15.14
CA PHE A 72 -1.86 -13.03 15.12
C PHE A 72 -2.98 -14.02 15.48
N GLY A 73 -3.31 -14.08 16.75
CA GLY A 73 -4.14 -15.18 17.27
C GLY A 73 -3.39 -16.49 17.10
N ASP A 74 -4.05 -17.48 16.53
CA ASP A 74 -3.41 -18.74 16.13
C ASP A 74 -3.23 -18.86 14.61
N ALA A 75 -3.33 -17.73 13.89
CA ALA A 75 -3.19 -17.73 12.43
C ALA A 75 -1.78 -18.12 12.01
N VAL A 76 -1.70 -18.97 10.99
CA VAL A 76 -0.48 -19.24 10.23
C VAL A 76 -0.83 -19.05 8.76
N VAL A 77 -0.03 -18.23 8.08
CA VAL A 77 -0.21 -17.94 6.65
C VAL A 77 0.75 -18.80 5.84
N THR A 78 0.24 -19.41 4.76
CA THR A 78 1.07 -20.10 3.76
C THR A 78 0.90 -19.34 2.44
N PHE A 79 2.02 -18.97 1.82
CA PHE A 79 2.02 -18.26 0.53
C PHE A 79 1.78 -19.28 -0.59
N GLU A 80 0.74 -19.07 -1.40
CA GLU A 80 0.33 -20.02 -2.46
C GLU A 80 0.47 -19.37 -3.85
N THR A 81 0.49 -20.17 -4.89
CA THR A 81 0.75 -19.70 -6.27
C THR A 81 -0.27 -18.68 -6.79
N ASP A 82 -1.49 -18.68 -6.22
CA ASP A 82 -2.54 -17.73 -6.60
C ASP A 82 -3.16 -17.09 -5.36
N GLY A 83 -2.31 -16.78 -4.36
CA GLY A 83 -2.82 -16.18 -3.13
C GLY A 83 -2.16 -16.75 -1.89
N PHE A 84 -2.98 -17.09 -0.88
CA PHE A 84 -2.44 -17.53 0.42
C PHE A 84 -3.48 -18.35 1.18
N GLU A 85 -3.01 -19.29 1.99
CA GLU A 85 -3.86 -19.99 2.96
C GLU A 85 -3.73 -19.33 4.32
N ILE A 86 -4.83 -19.28 5.07
CA ILE A 86 -4.83 -18.89 6.49
C ILE A 86 -5.31 -20.10 7.28
N ALA A 87 -4.40 -20.72 8.03
CA ALA A 87 -4.72 -21.75 9.02
C ALA A 87 -4.96 -21.07 10.37
N GLY A 88 -5.77 -21.71 11.19
CA GLY A 88 -6.16 -21.20 12.52
C GLY A 88 -7.66 -21.25 12.71
N THR A 89 -8.10 -21.07 13.95
CA THR A 89 -9.51 -21.21 14.30
C THR A 89 -10.12 -19.87 14.66
N ASN A 90 -11.00 -19.37 13.81
CA ASN A 90 -11.80 -18.16 14.01
C ASN A 90 -10.94 -16.94 14.37
N VAL A 91 -9.85 -16.74 13.64
CA VAL A 91 -8.89 -15.66 13.95
C VAL A 91 -9.45 -14.32 13.48
N THR A 92 -10.02 -13.59 14.41
CA THR A 92 -10.58 -12.24 14.17
C THR A 92 -9.52 -11.34 13.56
N GLY A 93 -9.87 -10.66 12.49
CA GLY A 93 -8.98 -9.74 11.79
C GLY A 93 -8.37 -10.28 10.52
N VAL A 94 -8.19 -11.61 10.44
CA VAL A 94 -7.65 -12.23 9.22
C VAL A 94 -8.57 -13.33 8.66
N ASN A 95 -9.36 -14.03 9.51
CA ASN A 95 -10.29 -15.07 9.05
C ASN A 95 -11.43 -15.33 10.04
N GLY A 96 -11.84 -14.34 10.83
CA GLY A 96 -13.00 -14.50 11.73
C GLY A 96 -14.28 -14.81 10.94
N SER A 97 -15.08 -15.74 11.46
CA SER A 97 -16.30 -16.19 10.77
C SER A 97 -17.25 -15.02 10.49
N GLY A 98 -17.60 -14.84 9.21
CA GLY A 98 -18.49 -13.78 8.75
C GLY A 98 -17.85 -12.40 8.64
N GLU A 99 -16.57 -12.23 8.99
CA GLU A 99 -15.90 -10.93 8.84
C GLU A 99 -15.68 -10.60 7.37
N SER A 100 -15.92 -9.35 7.01
CA SER A 100 -15.51 -8.81 5.71
C SER A 100 -14.06 -8.37 5.83
N ILE A 101 -13.19 -8.87 4.94
CA ILE A 101 -11.75 -8.68 5.05
C ILE A 101 -11.20 -8.22 3.69
N VAL A 102 -10.12 -7.44 3.72
CA VAL A 102 -9.35 -7.06 2.53
C VAL A 102 -7.91 -7.49 2.72
N SER A 103 -7.28 -7.93 1.64
CA SER A 103 -5.83 -8.08 1.57
C SER A 103 -5.29 -7.30 0.39
N TRP A 104 -4.19 -6.59 0.63
CA TRP A 104 -3.37 -5.95 -0.40
C TRP A 104 -2.12 -6.81 -0.55
N ASN A 105 -1.77 -7.13 -1.78
CA ASN A 105 -0.80 -8.19 -2.10
C ASN A 105 0.24 -7.66 -3.07
N TRP A 106 1.52 -7.84 -2.74
CA TRP A 106 2.64 -7.39 -3.60
C TRP A 106 3.51 -8.57 -3.96
N LEU A 107 3.93 -8.61 -5.23
CA LEU A 107 4.92 -9.60 -5.71
C LEU A 107 6.32 -9.01 -5.53
N GLY A 108 7.12 -9.68 -4.72
CA GLY A 108 8.56 -9.41 -4.57
C GLY A 108 9.38 -10.33 -5.47
N GLY A 109 10.49 -10.82 -4.96
CA GLY A 109 11.40 -11.72 -5.68
C GLY A 109 11.31 -13.18 -5.24
N GLY A 110 10.29 -13.55 -4.47
CA GLY A 110 10.19 -14.89 -3.92
C GLY A 110 11.19 -15.10 -2.78
N THR A 111 11.81 -16.28 -2.74
CA THR A 111 12.77 -16.63 -1.69
C THR A 111 13.91 -15.61 -1.61
N ALA A 112 14.17 -15.11 -0.40
CA ALA A 112 15.23 -14.15 -0.17
C ALA A 112 16.61 -14.75 -0.43
N SER A 113 17.52 -13.91 -0.91
CA SER A 113 18.93 -14.27 -1.08
C SER A 113 19.82 -13.24 -0.39
N GLU A 114 21.05 -13.67 -0.10
CA GLU A 114 22.03 -12.80 0.55
C GLU A 114 22.40 -11.63 -0.34
N ASN A 115 22.50 -10.43 0.27
CA ASN A 115 22.89 -9.19 -0.39
C ASN A 115 23.98 -8.51 0.42
N THR A 116 25.13 -8.27 -0.22
CA THR A 116 26.30 -7.64 0.38
C THR A 116 26.58 -6.26 -0.20
N GLN A 117 25.59 -5.61 -0.80
CA GLN A 117 25.75 -4.28 -1.40
C GLN A 117 25.78 -3.15 -0.37
N GLY A 118 25.52 -3.45 0.90
CA GLY A 118 25.65 -2.52 2.01
C GLY A 118 26.69 -3.00 3.02
N ASP A 119 26.95 -2.17 4.03
CA ASP A 119 27.86 -2.55 5.14
C ASP A 119 27.26 -3.69 5.98
N ILE A 120 25.93 -3.73 6.08
CA ILE A 120 25.22 -4.82 6.76
C ILE A 120 24.75 -5.80 5.69
N THR A 121 25.19 -7.06 5.83
CA THR A 121 24.67 -8.16 5.00
C THR A 121 23.17 -8.31 5.28
N SER A 122 22.37 -8.35 4.23
CA SER A 122 20.91 -8.46 4.33
C SER A 122 20.41 -9.67 3.55
N GLN A 123 19.16 -10.09 3.82
CA GLN A 123 18.46 -11.12 3.04
C GLN A 123 17.37 -10.39 2.25
N VAL A 124 17.39 -10.52 0.93
CA VAL A 124 16.58 -9.68 0.05
C VAL A 124 15.74 -10.53 -0.91
N SER A 125 14.43 -10.29 -0.89
CA SER A 125 13.48 -10.74 -1.93
C SER A 125 13.17 -9.53 -2.78
N ALA A 126 13.70 -9.46 -4.01
CA ALA A 126 13.59 -8.26 -4.85
C ALA A 126 13.04 -8.57 -6.24
N SER A 127 11.99 -7.84 -6.62
CA SER A 127 11.49 -7.79 -7.99
C SER A 127 11.94 -6.48 -8.63
N THR A 128 12.98 -6.53 -9.47
CA THR A 128 13.43 -5.36 -10.20
C THR A 128 12.41 -4.92 -11.25
N THR A 129 11.53 -5.82 -11.68
CA THR A 129 10.46 -5.50 -12.62
C THR A 129 9.39 -4.63 -11.96
N SER A 130 8.86 -5.05 -10.80
CA SER A 130 7.82 -4.26 -10.11
C SER A 130 8.41 -3.10 -9.28
N GLY A 131 9.73 -3.12 -9.03
CA GLY A 131 10.37 -2.09 -8.22
C GLY A 131 10.11 -2.26 -6.73
N PHE A 132 9.91 -3.50 -6.25
CA PHE A 132 9.59 -3.76 -4.86
C PHE A 132 10.57 -4.80 -4.28
N SER A 133 11.08 -4.53 -3.07
CA SER A 133 11.89 -5.52 -2.36
C SER A 133 11.57 -5.56 -0.87
N ILE A 134 11.77 -6.74 -0.31
CA ILE A 134 11.63 -7.06 1.11
C ILE A 134 13.04 -7.37 1.62
N VAL A 135 13.50 -6.63 2.62
CA VAL A 135 14.90 -6.67 3.07
C VAL A 135 14.91 -6.95 4.57
N SER A 136 15.49 -8.08 4.99
CA SER A 136 15.69 -8.33 6.41
C SER A 136 17.19 -8.18 6.76
N TYR A 137 17.47 -7.59 7.91
CA TYR A 137 18.84 -7.36 8.38
C TYR A 137 18.86 -7.23 9.90
N THR A 138 20.06 -7.43 10.50
CA THR A 138 20.28 -7.22 11.94
C THR A 138 21.05 -5.93 12.14
N GLY A 139 20.53 -5.04 12.97
CA GLY A 139 21.12 -3.74 13.22
C GLY A 139 22.44 -3.83 13.99
N THR A 140 23.35 -2.90 13.72
CA THR A 140 24.68 -2.85 14.33
C THR A 140 24.80 -1.80 15.43
N GLY A 141 23.88 -0.85 15.52
CA GLY A 141 23.98 0.28 16.45
C GLY A 141 24.97 1.36 15.98
N SER A 142 25.54 1.20 14.80
CA SER A 142 26.53 2.14 14.24
C SER A 142 26.09 2.55 12.83
N LEU A 143 26.50 3.73 12.38
CA LEU A 143 26.21 4.18 11.02
C LEU A 143 26.62 3.10 10.00
N ALA A 144 25.69 2.75 9.13
CA ALA A 144 25.88 1.66 8.16
C ALA A 144 24.93 1.83 6.98
N THR A 145 25.16 1.04 5.94
CA THR A 145 24.27 0.94 4.78
C THR A 145 23.71 -0.48 4.68
N VAL A 146 22.50 -0.60 4.10
CA VAL A 146 21.80 -1.89 3.89
C VAL A 146 21.44 -2.01 2.42
N GLY A 147 21.83 -3.11 1.78
CA GLY A 147 21.52 -3.36 0.38
C GLY A 147 20.03 -3.70 0.19
N HIS A 148 19.40 -3.14 -0.87
CA HIS A 148 17.97 -3.36 -1.11
C HIS A 148 17.68 -4.16 -2.39
N GLY A 149 18.68 -4.45 -3.22
CA GLY A 149 18.54 -5.36 -4.36
C GLY A 149 17.75 -4.86 -5.56
N LEU A 150 17.30 -3.61 -5.57
CA LEU A 150 16.42 -3.12 -6.65
C LEU A 150 17.19 -2.66 -7.91
N GLY A 151 18.46 -2.28 -7.76
CA GLY A 151 19.26 -1.74 -8.86
C GLY A 151 18.86 -0.34 -9.31
N VAL A 152 17.89 0.27 -8.63
CA VAL A 152 17.45 1.66 -8.85
C VAL A 152 17.07 2.26 -7.50
N THR A 153 17.18 3.58 -7.38
CA THR A 153 16.94 4.26 -6.10
C THR A 153 15.48 4.13 -5.65
N PRO A 154 15.22 3.59 -4.47
CA PRO A 154 13.86 3.56 -3.95
C PRO A 154 13.34 4.95 -3.61
N LYS A 155 12.04 5.16 -3.83
CA LYS A 155 11.33 6.40 -3.54
C LYS A 155 10.69 6.40 -2.16
N MET A 156 10.42 5.20 -1.63
CA MET A 156 9.83 5.03 -0.30
C MET A 156 10.44 3.79 0.35
N ILE A 157 10.76 3.88 1.63
CA ILE A 157 11.28 2.76 2.42
C ILE A 157 10.50 2.77 3.74
N ILE A 158 9.93 1.62 4.11
CA ILE A 158 9.18 1.44 5.36
C ILE A 158 9.96 0.44 6.21
N VAL A 159 10.44 0.84 7.38
CA VAL A 159 11.29 -0.01 8.24
C VAL A 159 10.59 -0.27 9.57
N LYS A 160 10.72 -1.51 10.06
CA LYS A 160 10.20 -1.92 11.37
C LYS A 160 11.15 -2.88 12.06
N GLY A 161 11.42 -2.62 13.34
CA GLY A 161 12.10 -3.59 14.19
C GLY A 161 11.18 -4.78 14.46
N ARG A 162 11.70 -5.98 14.21
CA ARG A 162 10.96 -7.24 14.38
C ARG A 162 10.98 -7.71 15.83
N THR A 163 12.13 -7.52 16.50
CA THR A 163 12.40 -8.10 17.83
C THR A 163 12.35 -7.06 18.96
N ASN A 164 11.99 -5.81 18.64
CA ASN A 164 11.88 -4.76 19.67
C ASN A 164 10.56 -4.01 19.56
N VAL A 165 10.24 -3.25 20.59
CA VAL A 165 9.07 -2.37 20.63
C VAL A 165 9.53 -0.99 20.17
N ASN A 166 9.16 -0.61 18.93
CA ASN A 166 9.55 0.68 18.37
C ASN A 166 8.62 1.07 17.24
N ASN A 167 8.66 2.33 16.86
CA ASN A 167 7.80 2.84 15.79
C ASN A 167 8.22 2.27 14.43
N TRP A 168 7.27 2.21 13.51
CA TRP A 168 7.53 2.10 12.08
C TRP A 168 8.13 3.41 11.61
N VAL A 169 9.22 3.38 10.87
CA VAL A 169 9.84 4.61 10.36
C VAL A 169 9.89 4.57 8.83
N ILE A 170 9.54 5.70 8.22
CA ILE A 170 9.38 5.78 6.76
C ILE A 170 10.26 6.90 6.20
N TYR A 171 11.04 6.52 5.20
CA TYR A 171 11.65 7.45 4.24
C TYR A 171 10.69 7.63 3.06
N HIS A 172 10.56 8.86 2.60
CA HIS A 172 9.85 9.16 1.35
C HIS A 172 10.63 10.27 0.63
N GLU A 173 10.94 10.04 -0.65
CA GLU A 173 11.78 10.96 -1.43
C GLU A 173 11.28 12.42 -1.34
N SER A 174 9.95 12.62 -1.37
CA SER A 174 9.38 13.97 -1.40
C SER A 174 9.60 14.78 -0.12
N ILE A 175 9.90 14.13 1.01
CA ILE A 175 10.26 14.85 2.25
C ILE A 175 11.77 14.82 2.50
N GLY A 176 12.50 13.97 1.79
CA GLY A 176 13.96 13.88 1.85
C GLY A 176 14.48 13.14 3.07
N ALA A 177 15.78 12.88 3.07
CA ALA A 177 16.46 12.08 4.10
C ALA A 177 16.74 12.85 5.39
N THR A 178 16.49 14.16 5.43
CA THR A 178 16.58 14.95 6.67
C THR A 178 15.35 14.80 7.54
N LYS A 179 14.32 14.10 7.03
CA LYS A 179 13.06 13.90 7.74
C LYS A 179 12.64 12.44 7.68
N TYR A 180 11.69 12.08 8.54
CA TYR A 180 11.01 10.79 8.50
C TYR A 180 9.57 10.95 8.99
N ILE A 181 8.74 9.98 8.73
CA ILE A 181 7.37 9.91 9.25
C ILE A 181 7.21 8.56 9.92
N PHE A 182 6.49 8.53 11.03
CA PHE A 182 6.08 7.29 11.66
C PHE A 182 4.83 6.74 10.98
N PHE A 183 4.82 5.45 10.77
CA PHE A 183 3.69 4.79 10.13
C PHE A 183 2.56 4.47 11.12
N ASP A 184 2.95 4.13 12.34
CA ASP A 184 2.03 3.68 13.38
C ASP A 184 1.50 4.82 14.26
N THR A 185 1.77 6.08 13.91
CA THR A 185 1.32 7.26 14.66
C THR A 185 0.85 8.34 13.69
N GLN A 186 0.34 9.45 14.25
CA GLN A 186 -0.22 10.54 13.47
C GLN A 186 0.69 11.74 13.20
N PRO A 187 1.82 11.92 13.86
CA PRO A 187 2.54 13.18 13.69
C PRO A 187 2.99 13.43 12.26
N ALA A 188 3.10 14.71 11.91
CA ALA A 188 3.70 15.14 10.66
C ALA A 188 5.17 14.72 10.60
N GLY A 189 5.76 14.81 9.43
CA GLY A 189 7.19 14.55 9.23
C GLY A 189 8.03 15.40 10.20
N VAL A 190 9.02 14.80 10.80
CA VAL A 190 9.89 15.46 11.78
C VAL A 190 11.35 15.42 11.31
N SER A 191 12.10 16.44 11.68
CA SER A 191 13.54 16.49 11.39
C SER A 191 14.26 15.53 12.32
N SER A 192 15.02 14.63 11.79
CA SER A 192 15.77 13.64 12.53
C SER A 192 16.77 12.94 11.63
N THR A 193 17.50 12.02 12.19
CA THR A 193 18.62 11.38 11.53
C THR A 193 18.58 9.86 11.45
N PRO A 194 17.40 9.17 11.34
CA PRO A 194 17.46 7.72 11.13
C PRO A 194 18.25 7.36 9.88
N TRP A 195 18.19 8.23 8.85
CA TRP A 195 18.83 8.05 7.55
C TRP A 195 20.19 8.75 7.45
N ASN A 196 20.72 9.30 8.55
CA ASN A 196 21.96 10.10 8.56
C ASN A 196 21.93 11.22 7.50
N ASN A 197 20.76 11.80 7.27
CA ASN A 197 20.56 12.84 6.25
C ASN A 197 21.03 12.43 4.85
N THR A 198 21.10 11.11 4.58
CA THR A 198 21.64 10.53 3.34
C THR A 198 20.54 9.83 2.57
N SER A 199 20.27 10.30 1.34
CA SER A 199 19.27 9.67 0.47
C SER A 199 19.73 8.28 0.03
N PRO A 200 18.79 7.35 -0.19
CA PRO A 200 19.15 6.05 -0.75
C PRO A 200 19.85 6.17 -2.09
N THR A 201 20.67 5.18 -2.40
CA THR A 201 21.39 5.06 -3.68
C THR A 201 20.69 4.00 -4.55
N VAL A 202 21.31 3.63 -5.66
CA VAL A 202 20.83 2.54 -6.53
C VAL A 202 21.06 1.16 -5.88
N ASN A 203 21.93 1.07 -4.88
CA ASN A 203 22.32 -0.20 -4.26
C ASN A 203 21.84 -0.35 -2.81
N SER A 204 21.80 0.76 -2.04
CA SER A 204 21.61 0.68 -0.59
C SER A 204 20.92 1.91 -0.03
N PHE A 205 20.43 1.78 1.19
CA PHE A 205 19.96 2.91 2.01
C PHE A 205 20.79 2.97 3.30
N THR A 206 20.92 4.18 3.84
CA THR A 206 21.71 4.43 5.05
C THR A 206 20.82 4.30 6.29
N VAL A 207 21.37 3.69 7.35
CA VAL A 207 20.76 3.61 8.67
C VAL A 207 21.75 4.16 9.70
N ASN A 208 21.29 5.06 10.54
CA ASN A 208 22.13 5.65 11.58
C ASN A 208 22.00 4.85 12.90
N THR A 209 22.43 5.39 14.00
CA THR A 209 22.44 4.71 15.32
C THR A 209 21.06 4.56 15.96
N SER A 210 20.01 5.07 15.33
CA SER A 210 18.66 5.09 15.91
C SER A 210 18.07 3.68 16.05
N GLY A 211 17.57 3.34 17.22
CA GLY A 211 16.90 2.07 17.48
C GLY A 211 15.63 1.84 16.66
N VAL A 212 15.09 2.85 15.96
CA VAL A 212 13.93 2.64 15.07
C VAL A 212 14.33 1.93 13.77
N CYS A 213 15.63 1.99 13.39
CA CYS A 213 16.10 1.37 12.14
C CYS A 213 17.43 0.63 12.27
N ASN A 214 18.20 0.76 13.38
CA ASN A 214 19.54 0.15 13.47
C ASN A 214 20.02 -0.07 14.92
N GLY A 215 19.14 -0.45 15.84
CA GLY A 215 19.57 -0.83 17.20
C GLY A 215 20.46 -2.07 17.15
N SER A 216 21.53 -2.09 17.95
CA SER A 216 22.48 -3.20 17.99
C SER A 216 21.79 -4.53 18.33
N GLY A 217 21.94 -5.54 17.48
CA GLY A 217 21.38 -6.89 17.68
C GLY A 217 19.88 -6.99 17.48
N VAL A 218 19.22 -5.92 17.01
CA VAL A 218 17.78 -5.93 16.72
C VAL A 218 17.58 -6.36 15.27
N ASP A 219 16.67 -7.28 15.04
CA ASP A 219 16.28 -7.68 13.68
C ASP A 219 15.25 -6.72 13.11
N TYR A 220 15.42 -6.37 11.84
CA TYR A 220 14.58 -5.42 11.10
C TYR A 220 14.05 -6.04 9.82
N ILE A 221 12.92 -5.49 9.38
CA ILE A 221 12.39 -5.69 8.03
C ILE A 221 12.23 -4.31 7.38
N ALA A 222 12.62 -4.20 6.10
CA ALA A 222 12.38 -2.99 5.31
C ALA A 222 11.65 -3.37 4.03
N TYR A 223 10.63 -2.59 3.68
CA TYR A 223 9.89 -2.69 2.42
C TYR A 223 10.33 -1.50 1.58
N CYS A 224 11.03 -1.78 0.47
CA CYS A 224 11.63 -0.75 -0.38
C CYS A 224 10.90 -0.68 -1.72
N PHE A 225 10.54 0.52 -2.12
CA PHE A 225 9.73 0.75 -3.33
C PHE A 225 10.43 1.73 -4.25
N ALA A 226 10.72 1.29 -5.47
CA ALA A 226 11.19 2.13 -6.57
C ALA A 226 10.01 2.37 -7.52
N GLU A 227 9.95 3.56 -8.09
CA GLU A 227 8.88 3.93 -9.03
C GLU A 227 9.05 3.19 -10.36
N LYS A 228 7.94 2.69 -10.90
CA LYS A 228 7.86 2.05 -12.21
C LYS A 228 6.81 2.76 -13.05
N LYS A 229 7.22 3.27 -14.19
CA LYS A 229 6.36 4.05 -15.08
C LYS A 229 5.12 3.24 -15.49
N GLY A 230 3.94 3.81 -15.26
CA GLY A 230 2.67 3.17 -15.59
C GLY A 230 2.17 2.17 -14.56
N PHE A 231 2.94 1.92 -13.48
CA PHE A 231 2.59 0.92 -12.46
C PHE A 231 2.58 1.47 -11.04
N SER A 232 3.61 2.21 -10.65
CA SER A 232 3.69 2.73 -9.27
C SER A 232 4.18 4.16 -9.26
N LYS A 233 3.72 4.93 -8.26
CA LYS A 233 4.09 6.34 -8.12
C LYS A 233 4.19 6.71 -6.64
N PHE A 234 5.25 7.44 -6.31
CA PHE A 234 5.52 7.93 -4.95
C PHE A 234 5.75 9.43 -5.08
N GLY A 235 4.80 10.23 -4.62
CA GLY A 235 4.86 11.66 -4.88
C GLY A 235 4.29 12.51 -3.78
N THR A 236 4.07 13.78 -4.11
CA THR A 236 3.55 14.77 -3.19
C THR A 236 2.55 15.67 -3.91
N TYR A 237 1.64 16.27 -3.15
CA TYR A 237 0.72 17.29 -3.65
C TYR A 237 0.38 18.27 -2.54
N THR A 238 -0.15 19.42 -2.95
CA THR A 238 -0.68 20.44 -2.02
C THR A 238 -2.19 20.46 -2.14
N GLY A 239 -2.86 20.38 -0.99
CA GLY A 239 -4.32 20.51 -0.94
C GLY A 239 -4.75 21.93 -1.21
N ASN A 240 -5.90 22.07 -1.87
CA ASN A 240 -6.45 23.41 -2.20
C ASN A 240 -7.61 23.82 -1.28
N GLY A 241 -8.07 22.95 -0.38
CA GLY A 241 -9.16 23.25 0.55
C GLY A 241 -10.52 23.42 -0.14
N ASN A 242 -10.71 22.82 -1.30
CA ASN A 242 -11.92 23.00 -2.09
C ASN A 242 -12.49 21.64 -2.48
N ALA A 243 -13.81 21.51 -2.59
CA ALA A 243 -14.46 20.28 -3.06
C ALA A 243 -14.13 20.01 -4.55
N ASP A 244 -13.85 21.04 -5.34
CA ASP A 244 -13.17 20.86 -6.63
C ASP A 244 -11.67 20.80 -6.35
N GLY A 245 -11.26 19.66 -5.79
CA GLY A 245 -9.97 19.49 -5.15
C GLY A 245 -8.81 19.30 -6.09
N THR A 246 -7.64 19.16 -5.49
CA THR A 246 -6.39 18.96 -6.24
C THR A 246 -6.47 17.68 -7.07
N PHE A 247 -6.08 17.79 -8.35
CA PHE A 247 -5.84 16.61 -9.20
C PHE A 247 -4.37 16.20 -9.08
N VAL A 248 -4.14 14.92 -8.89
CA VAL A 248 -2.79 14.35 -8.73
C VAL A 248 -2.53 13.36 -9.88
N TYR A 249 -1.62 13.73 -10.74
CA TYR A 249 -1.25 12.90 -11.90
C TYR A 249 -0.32 11.76 -11.47
N THR A 250 -0.72 10.52 -11.76
CA THR A 250 0.12 9.34 -11.50
C THR A 250 0.69 8.73 -12.78
N GLY A 251 0.07 8.98 -13.93
CA GLY A 251 0.44 8.37 -15.21
C GLY A 251 -0.24 7.02 -15.42
N PHE A 252 -1.20 6.68 -14.59
CA PHE A 252 -1.97 5.42 -14.67
C PHE A 252 -3.28 5.57 -13.90
N LYS A 253 -4.19 4.64 -14.13
CA LYS A 253 -5.44 4.51 -13.36
C LYS A 253 -5.10 3.80 -12.03
N PRO A 254 -5.24 4.45 -10.87
CA PRO A 254 -4.88 3.79 -9.62
C PRO A 254 -5.84 2.67 -9.24
N ALA A 255 -5.29 1.57 -8.74
CA ALA A 255 -6.01 0.53 -7.99
C ALA A 255 -5.98 0.84 -6.50
N PHE A 256 -4.89 1.44 -6.03
CA PHE A 256 -4.60 1.65 -4.62
C PHE A 256 -3.94 3.03 -4.45
N VAL A 257 -4.37 3.77 -3.44
CA VAL A 257 -3.74 5.02 -3.03
C VAL A 257 -3.63 5.01 -1.50
N MET A 258 -2.41 5.20 -1.00
CA MET A 258 -2.19 5.48 0.42
C MET A 258 -1.58 6.86 0.53
N LEU A 259 -2.11 7.70 1.42
CA LEU A 259 -1.63 9.07 1.54
C LEU A 259 -1.51 9.53 2.99
N LYS A 260 -0.69 10.57 3.20
CA LYS A 260 -0.42 11.12 4.53
C LYS A 260 -0.12 12.61 4.43
N ARG A 261 -0.78 13.38 5.28
CA ARG A 261 -0.45 14.80 5.47
C ARG A 261 0.90 14.93 6.19
N THR A 262 1.81 15.75 5.65
CA THR A 262 3.15 15.93 6.21
C THR A 262 3.29 17.17 7.10
N ASN A 263 2.39 18.16 6.94
CA ASN A 263 2.39 19.38 7.78
C ASN A 263 1.21 19.42 8.75
N GLY A 264 0.69 18.24 9.14
CA GLY A 264 -0.42 18.14 10.10
C GLY A 264 -0.49 16.76 10.73
N THR A 265 -1.17 16.67 11.89
CA THR A 265 -1.26 15.46 12.70
C THR A 265 -2.51 14.63 12.34
N ASN A 266 -2.61 14.25 11.06
CA ASN A 266 -3.75 13.48 10.56
C ASN A 266 -3.33 12.02 10.36
N ASN A 267 -4.30 11.12 10.38
CA ASN A 267 -4.08 9.71 10.09
C ASN A 267 -3.58 9.51 8.66
N TRP A 268 -2.90 8.41 8.42
CA TRP A 268 -2.71 7.85 7.09
C TRP A 268 -4.06 7.36 6.57
N LEU A 269 -4.21 7.28 5.26
CA LEU A 269 -5.46 6.88 4.63
C LEU A 269 -5.18 5.90 3.50
N ILE A 270 -5.92 4.79 3.44
CA ILE A 270 -5.88 3.83 2.33
C ILE A 270 -7.24 3.81 1.63
N LEU A 271 -7.19 3.95 0.30
CA LEU A 271 -8.33 3.87 -0.62
C LEU A 271 -7.95 2.90 -1.74
N ASP A 272 -8.91 2.11 -2.21
CA ASP A 272 -8.67 1.22 -3.35
C ASP A 272 -9.94 0.95 -4.15
N SER A 273 -9.74 0.57 -5.41
CA SER A 273 -10.81 0.40 -6.38
C SER A 273 -11.56 -0.94 -6.24
N ILE A 274 -11.09 -1.85 -5.40
CA ILE A 274 -11.75 -3.15 -5.20
C ILE A 274 -12.80 -3.04 -4.10
N ARG A 275 -12.46 -2.38 -2.99
CA ARG A 275 -13.42 -2.15 -1.91
C ARG A 275 -14.49 -1.16 -2.35
N ASP A 276 -14.14 -0.27 -3.28
CA ASP A 276 -15.07 0.75 -3.77
C ASP A 276 -14.88 0.91 -5.29
N PRO A 277 -15.64 0.14 -6.09
CA PRO A 277 -15.37 0.05 -7.53
C PRO A 277 -15.84 1.24 -8.35
N PHE A 278 -16.57 2.17 -7.76
CA PHE A 278 -17.14 3.32 -8.47
C PHE A 278 -16.66 4.63 -7.86
N ASN A 279 -16.57 5.66 -8.67
CA ASN A 279 -16.35 7.01 -8.18
C ASN A 279 -17.65 7.59 -7.62
N ASP A 280 -17.59 8.37 -6.62
CA ASP A 280 -16.39 8.72 -5.83
C ASP A 280 -16.04 7.57 -4.88
N VAL A 281 -14.73 7.40 -4.63
CA VAL A 281 -14.23 6.37 -3.72
C VAL A 281 -14.36 6.90 -2.30
N GLU A 282 -15.13 6.20 -1.46
CA GLU A 282 -15.54 6.66 -0.13
C GLU A 282 -15.06 5.78 1.02
N LYS A 283 -14.79 4.50 0.74
CA LYS A 283 -14.47 3.51 1.77
C LYS A 283 -13.02 3.63 2.22
N GLN A 284 -12.86 4.00 3.48
CA GLN A 284 -11.56 4.37 4.05
C GLN A 284 -11.10 3.36 5.10
N LEU A 285 -9.81 3.05 5.07
CA LEU A 285 -9.12 2.34 6.14
C LEU A 285 -7.87 3.14 6.50
N LEU A 286 -7.50 3.09 7.76
CA LEU A 286 -6.41 3.90 8.32
C LEU A 286 -5.30 2.98 8.80
N PRO A 287 -4.16 2.92 8.14
CA PRO A 287 -3.10 1.96 8.49
C PRO A 287 -2.51 2.14 9.87
N ASN A 288 -2.70 3.31 10.48
CA ASN A 288 -2.09 3.62 11.78
C ASN A 288 -3.05 3.48 12.97
N VAL A 289 -4.27 2.97 12.75
CA VAL A 289 -5.22 2.67 13.84
C VAL A 289 -5.94 1.35 13.53
N SER A 290 -6.61 0.80 14.54
CA SER A 290 -7.31 -0.49 14.37
C SER A 290 -8.74 -0.37 13.84
N ASP A 291 -9.23 0.85 13.62
CA ASP A 291 -10.63 1.11 13.28
C ASP A 291 -11.13 0.25 12.11
N SER A 292 -12.42 -0.08 12.14
CA SER A 292 -13.09 -0.72 11.00
C SER A 292 -13.21 0.25 9.82
N GLU A 293 -13.53 -0.29 8.65
CA GLU A 293 -13.80 0.52 7.46
C GLU A 293 -14.95 1.48 7.72
N TYR A 294 -14.82 2.70 7.24
CA TYR A 294 -15.88 3.69 7.31
C TYR A 294 -16.00 4.43 5.99
N THR A 295 -17.18 5.01 5.77
CA THR A 295 -17.51 5.69 4.51
C THR A 295 -17.51 7.20 4.72
N VAL A 296 -16.83 7.93 3.83
CA VAL A 296 -16.86 9.40 3.79
C VAL A 296 -17.17 9.81 2.36
N ALA A 297 -18.35 10.37 2.16
CA ALA A 297 -18.79 10.79 0.83
C ALA A 297 -17.85 11.83 0.23
N ASN A 298 -17.72 11.80 -1.09
CA ASN A 298 -16.94 12.76 -1.85
C ASN A 298 -15.45 12.78 -1.45
N THR A 299 -14.86 11.60 -1.16
CA THR A 299 -13.44 11.57 -0.75
C THR A 299 -12.51 11.84 -1.94
N LEU A 300 -12.55 11.00 -2.97
CA LEU A 300 -11.76 11.24 -4.18
C LEU A 300 -12.30 10.43 -5.37
N ASP A 301 -11.96 10.88 -6.57
CA ASP A 301 -12.16 10.13 -7.80
C ASP A 301 -10.85 9.48 -8.24
N LEU A 302 -10.92 8.21 -8.64
CA LEU A 302 -9.85 7.54 -9.38
C LEU A 302 -10.11 7.74 -10.87
N THR A 303 -9.16 8.35 -11.55
CA THR A 303 -9.29 8.68 -12.98
C THR A 303 -8.34 7.81 -13.82
N SER A 304 -8.43 7.91 -15.13
CA SER A 304 -7.58 7.11 -16.04
C SER A 304 -6.08 7.38 -15.88
N ASN A 305 -5.71 8.54 -15.30
CA ASN A 305 -4.30 8.95 -15.24
C ASN A 305 -3.91 9.54 -13.87
N GLY A 306 -4.73 9.31 -12.83
CA GLY A 306 -4.45 9.84 -11.50
C GLY A 306 -5.63 9.77 -10.56
N PHE A 307 -5.66 10.67 -9.59
CA PHE A 307 -6.79 10.80 -8.68
C PHE A 307 -7.08 12.28 -8.40
N LYS A 308 -8.34 12.57 -8.06
CA LYS A 308 -8.78 13.93 -7.78
C LYS A 308 -9.51 13.98 -6.45
N LEU A 309 -9.06 14.85 -5.55
CA LEU A 309 -9.70 15.05 -4.25
C LEU A 309 -11.06 15.71 -4.46
N ARG A 310 -12.08 15.35 -3.65
CA ARG A 310 -13.45 15.82 -3.85
C ARG A 310 -14.05 16.47 -2.61
N ASP A 311 -13.21 16.71 -1.58
CA ASP A 311 -13.67 17.36 -0.34
C ASP A 311 -12.62 18.34 0.19
N THR A 312 -12.90 18.91 1.36
CA THR A 312 -12.03 19.87 2.04
C THR A 312 -11.35 19.30 3.27
N ASN A 313 -11.41 17.96 3.45
CA ASN A 313 -10.98 17.30 4.68
C ASN A 313 -9.48 17.48 4.91
N ALA A 314 -9.11 17.84 6.14
CA ALA A 314 -7.73 18.15 6.49
C ALA A 314 -6.77 16.96 6.38
N SER A 315 -7.27 15.73 6.41
CA SER A 315 -6.41 14.54 6.28
C SER A 315 -5.91 14.36 4.83
N ARG A 316 -6.55 15.02 3.84
CA ARG A 316 -6.24 14.80 2.43
C ARG A 316 -6.29 16.04 1.53
N ASN A 317 -6.99 17.15 1.92
CA ASN A 317 -7.12 18.30 1.03
C ASN A 317 -7.25 19.67 1.75
N ALA A 318 -6.62 19.84 2.93
CA ALA A 318 -6.61 21.16 3.57
C ALA A 318 -5.93 22.20 2.67
N SER A 319 -6.43 23.43 2.68
CA SER A 319 -5.77 24.53 1.97
C SER A 319 -4.32 24.69 2.46
N GLY A 320 -3.36 24.59 1.54
CA GLY A 320 -1.93 24.65 1.87
C GLY A 320 -1.40 23.42 2.61
N GLY A 321 -2.24 22.39 2.81
CA GLY A 321 -1.78 21.12 3.37
C GLY A 321 -0.83 20.42 2.38
N THR A 322 0.29 19.89 2.86
CA THR A 322 1.21 19.12 2.02
C THR A 322 1.06 17.64 2.34
N TYR A 323 1.03 16.82 1.29
CA TYR A 323 0.74 15.40 1.38
C TYR A 323 1.75 14.60 0.60
N ILE A 324 2.12 13.42 1.13
CA ILE A 324 2.82 12.39 0.35
C ILE A 324 1.85 11.26 0.02
N TYR A 325 2.16 10.52 -1.02
CA TYR A 325 1.33 9.36 -1.39
C TYR A 325 2.18 8.26 -2.01
N MET A 326 1.66 7.03 -1.90
CA MET A 326 2.05 5.90 -2.74
C MET A 326 0.81 5.40 -3.48
N ALA A 327 0.98 5.07 -4.75
CA ALA A 327 -0.13 4.58 -5.58
C ALA A 327 0.34 3.45 -6.48
N PHE A 328 -0.54 2.47 -6.68
CA PHE A 328 -0.33 1.35 -7.60
C PHE A 328 -1.46 1.30 -8.61
N ALA A 329 -1.11 0.90 -9.83
CA ALA A 329 -2.00 0.95 -10.98
C ALA A 329 -2.97 -0.23 -11.03
N SER A 330 -4.20 0.02 -11.51
CA SER A 330 -5.03 -1.04 -12.09
C SER A 330 -4.69 -1.24 -13.57
N ASN A 331 -4.40 -0.11 -14.25
CA ASN A 331 -4.02 -0.11 -15.68
C ASN A 331 -3.08 1.07 -15.92
N PRO A 332 -2.07 0.92 -16.80
CA PRO A 332 -1.28 2.09 -17.21
C PRO A 332 -2.17 3.04 -18.02
N PHE A 333 -1.82 4.30 -18.08
CA PHE A 333 -2.57 5.27 -18.91
C PHE A 333 -2.47 4.92 -20.39
N VAL A 334 -1.29 4.50 -20.80
CA VAL A 334 -1.00 4.03 -22.18
C VAL A 334 -0.11 2.80 -22.04
N THR A 335 -0.41 1.74 -22.78
CA THR A 335 0.40 0.51 -22.77
C THR A 335 1.80 0.75 -23.36
N SER A 336 2.71 -0.19 -23.18
CA SER A 336 4.06 -0.14 -23.76
C SER A 336 4.03 0.00 -25.29
N THR A 337 2.99 -0.51 -25.93
CA THR A 337 2.81 -0.44 -27.39
C THR A 337 2.01 0.80 -27.83
N GLY A 338 1.66 1.69 -26.91
CA GLY A 338 0.99 2.94 -27.26
C GLY A 338 -0.54 2.89 -27.32
N VAL A 339 -1.15 1.83 -26.77
CA VAL A 339 -2.62 1.71 -26.74
C VAL A 339 -3.16 2.39 -25.48
N PRO A 340 -4.00 3.44 -25.60
CA PRO A 340 -4.60 4.07 -24.41
C PRO A 340 -5.53 3.10 -23.68
N THR A 341 -5.52 3.15 -22.36
CA THR A 341 -6.45 2.37 -21.53
C THR A 341 -7.75 3.16 -21.34
N THR A 342 -8.84 2.46 -21.02
CA THR A 342 -10.12 3.10 -20.78
C THR A 342 -10.16 3.73 -19.37
N ALA A 343 -10.91 4.82 -19.26
CA ALA A 343 -11.23 5.42 -17.98
C ALA A 343 -12.17 4.50 -17.19
N ARG A 344 -12.22 4.71 -15.89
CA ARG A 344 -13.13 3.96 -15.02
C ARG A 344 -14.59 4.31 -15.40
N UNK A 345 -15.35 3.44 -15.78
CA UNK A 345 -16.48 3.65 -16.23
C UNK A 345 -17.30 4.24 -15.27
N PHE A 346 -17.87 5.03 -15.68
CA PHE A 346 -18.93 5.69 -14.93
C PHE A 346 -20.26 5.03 -15.28
N VAL A 347 -20.85 4.30 -14.39
CA VAL A 347 -22.21 3.79 -14.57
C VAL A 347 -23.16 4.74 -13.84
N GLN A 348 -23.74 5.66 -14.59
CA GLN A 348 -24.83 6.45 -14.08
C GLN A 348 -26.13 5.63 -14.22
N ILE A 349 -26.62 5.11 -13.14
CA ILE A 349 -27.94 4.49 -13.11
C ILE A 349 -28.95 5.64 -13.08
N LEU A 350 -29.47 5.98 -14.24
CA LEU A 350 -30.62 6.87 -14.31
C LEU A 350 -31.83 6.10 -13.75
N ASN A 351 -32.28 6.48 -12.57
CA ASN A 351 -33.56 6.00 -12.06
C ASN A 351 -34.67 6.65 -12.88
N VAL A 352 -35.00 5.96 -13.99
CA VAL A 352 -36.17 6.36 -14.76
C VAL A 352 -37.38 5.76 -14.07
N LYS A 353 -38.15 6.55 -13.40
CA LYS A 353 -39.48 6.15 -12.94
C LYS A 353 -40.40 6.17 -14.17
N GLU A 354 -40.59 5.03 -14.77
CA GLU A 354 -41.61 4.87 -15.78
C GLU A 354 -42.78 4.10 -15.23
N SER A 355 -43.98 4.59 -15.48
CA SER A 355 -45.21 3.86 -15.25
C SER A 355 -45.44 2.94 -16.47
N PHE A 356 -45.49 1.64 -16.22
CA PHE A 356 -45.63 0.66 -17.29
C PHE A 356 -47.08 0.50 -17.74
N TYR A 357 -47.29 0.57 -19.01
CA TYR A 357 -48.41 -0.09 -19.69
C TYR A 357 -47.85 -1.26 -20.49
N GLN A 358 -48.56 -2.37 -20.46
CA GLN A 358 -48.17 -3.70 -20.98
C GLN A 358 -47.50 -3.70 -22.36
N ASN A 359 -46.46 -4.51 -22.52
CA ASN A 359 -45.85 -5.02 -23.75
C ASN A 359 -44.79 -4.20 -24.47
N ASP A 360 -43.77 -3.71 -23.75
CA ASP A 360 -42.65 -3.09 -24.44
C ASP A 360 -41.30 -3.71 -24.11
N LEU A 361 -40.50 -3.87 -25.19
CA LEU A 361 -39.13 -4.35 -25.16
C LEU A 361 -38.24 -3.37 -24.46
N ILE A 362 -37.47 -3.83 -23.47
CA ILE A 362 -36.50 -2.96 -22.78
C ILE A 362 -35.26 -2.82 -23.69
N LEU A 363 -35.04 -1.63 -24.19
CA LEU A 363 -33.79 -1.30 -24.89
C LEU A 363 -32.82 -0.64 -23.91
N ILE A 364 -31.77 -1.32 -23.58
CA ILE A 364 -30.68 -0.75 -22.75
C ILE A 364 -29.71 -0.07 -23.70
N ILE A 365 -29.70 1.27 -23.71
CA ILE A 365 -28.71 2.03 -24.47
C ILE A 365 -27.54 2.35 -23.53
N VAL A 366 -26.41 1.72 -23.76
CA VAL A 366 -25.16 2.07 -23.09
C VAL A 366 -24.47 3.13 -23.95
N ARG A 367 -24.49 4.36 -23.50
CA ARG A 367 -23.71 5.41 -24.14
C ARG A 367 -22.35 5.53 -23.46
N TYR A 368 -21.32 5.35 -24.24
CA TYR A 368 -19.97 5.63 -23.81
C TYR A 368 -19.68 7.10 -24.15
N THR A 369 -19.44 7.92 -23.14
CA THR A 369 -18.87 9.25 -23.37
C THR A 369 -17.37 9.17 -23.08
N ALA A 370 -16.57 9.59 -24.03
CA ALA A 370 -15.12 9.59 -23.96
C ALA A 370 -14.60 10.63 -22.92
#